data_845483e730fa4cd98f2f677210eefad8
#
_entry.id   845483e730fa4cd98f2f677210eefad8
#
_cell.length_a   1.000
_cell.length_b   1.000
_cell.length_c   1.000
_cell.angle_alpha   90.00
_cell.angle_beta   90.00
_cell.angle_gamma   90.00
#
_symmetry.space_group_name_H-M   'P 1'
#
loop_
_entity.id
_entity.type
_entity.pdbx_description
1 polymer ?
#
loop_
_entity_poly.entity_id
_entity_poly.type
_entity_poly.pdbx_seq_one_letter_code
_entity_poly.pdbx_strand_id
1 'polypeptide(L)'
;QSYALYPHMSAFENMAFALSLRRMPKATINDKVRRAAETLGIAPLLDKRPRQLSGGQRQRVALGRAIVRDPQCFLFDEPLSNLDAKLRVEMRAEIKRLHLELGSTTVYVTHDQEEAITLGDRVVVMKDGVVHQCAGPLEIYHRPTNRFVAGFLGTPPMNFFAGRLID
;
A
#
# COMPACT_ATOMS: atom_id res chain seq x y z
N GLN A 1 6.05 -9.18 2.32
CA GLN A 1 7.11 -8.94 1.30
C GLN A 1 6.91 -9.75 0.00
N SER A 2 6.30 -10.90 0.00
CA SER A 2 5.86 -11.60 -1.23
C SER A 2 4.36 -11.52 -1.33
N TYR A 3 3.81 -11.40 -2.54
CA TYR A 3 2.36 -11.29 -2.74
C TYR A 3 1.56 -12.48 -2.22
N ALA A 4 2.25 -13.51 -1.72
CA ALA A 4 1.71 -14.74 -1.13
C ALA A 4 0.52 -15.32 -1.94
N LEU A 5 0.58 -15.22 -3.28
CA LEU A 5 -0.42 -15.83 -4.15
C LEU A 5 -0.21 -17.34 -4.17
N TYR A 6 -1.30 -18.07 -4.12
CA TYR A 6 -1.28 -19.52 -4.31
C TYR A 6 -0.95 -19.86 -5.76
N PRO A 7 0.22 -20.47 -6.05
CA PRO A 7 0.71 -20.61 -7.43
C PRO A 7 -0.11 -21.58 -8.28
N HIS A 8 -0.83 -22.49 -7.65
CA HIS A 8 -1.69 -23.48 -8.30
C HIS A 8 -3.10 -22.96 -8.60
N MET A 9 -3.50 -21.84 -8.01
CA MET A 9 -4.79 -21.18 -8.20
C MET A 9 -4.73 -20.12 -9.28
N SER A 10 -5.82 -19.91 -10.01
CA SER A 10 -6.01 -18.76 -10.90
C SER A 10 -6.09 -17.43 -10.10
N ALA A 11 -6.07 -16.30 -10.79
CA ALA A 11 -6.30 -14.99 -10.15
C ALA A 11 -7.68 -14.93 -9.48
N PHE A 12 -8.72 -15.44 -10.16
CA PHE A 12 -10.05 -15.55 -9.58
C PHE A 12 -10.06 -16.38 -8.29
N GLU A 13 -9.49 -17.58 -8.32
CA GLU A 13 -9.44 -18.48 -7.16
C GLU A 13 -8.65 -17.88 -6.01
N ASN A 14 -7.54 -17.19 -6.30
CA ASN A 14 -6.78 -16.45 -5.31
C ASN A 14 -7.63 -15.39 -4.60
N MET A 15 -8.38 -14.59 -5.38
CA MET A 15 -9.25 -13.56 -4.82
C MET A 15 -10.44 -14.16 -4.06
N ALA A 16 -11.04 -15.22 -4.58
CA ALA A 16 -12.21 -15.89 -4.02
C ALA A 16 -11.90 -16.68 -2.74
N PHE A 17 -10.63 -17.03 -2.50
CA PHE A 17 -10.25 -18.03 -1.49
C PHE A 17 -10.84 -17.76 -0.10
N ALA A 18 -10.67 -16.53 0.41
CA ALA A 18 -11.17 -16.17 1.75
C ALA A 18 -12.71 -16.20 1.86
N LEU A 19 -13.41 -15.85 0.77
CA LEU A 19 -14.87 -15.87 0.70
C LEU A 19 -15.38 -17.31 0.65
N SER A 20 -14.67 -18.19 -0.07
CA SER A 20 -14.97 -19.61 -0.15
C SER A 20 -14.82 -20.30 1.22
N LEU A 21 -13.77 -19.98 1.98
CA LEU A 21 -13.59 -20.46 3.36
C LEU A 21 -14.74 -20.03 4.29
N ARG A 22 -15.30 -18.85 4.06
CA ARG A 22 -16.49 -18.35 4.78
C ARG A 22 -17.80 -18.98 4.29
N ARG A 23 -17.73 -19.93 3.33
CA ARG A 23 -18.87 -20.62 2.75
C ARG A 23 -19.94 -19.68 2.16
N MET A 24 -19.49 -18.54 1.60
CA MET A 24 -20.40 -17.62 0.94
C MET A 24 -21.03 -18.25 -0.33
N PRO A 25 -22.24 -17.84 -0.73
CA PRO A 25 -22.86 -18.30 -1.96
C PRO A 25 -21.98 -18.00 -3.19
N LYS A 26 -21.88 -18.96 -4.12
CA LYS A 26 -21.05 -18.83 -5.33
C LYS A 26 -21.38 -17.58 -6.15
N ALA A 27 -22.66 -17.22 -6.26
CA ALA A 27 -23.09 -16.00 -6.95
C ALA A 27 -22.50 -14.74 -6.31
N THR A 28 -22.52 -14.64 -4.98
CA THR A 28 -21.94 -13.51 -4.22
C THR A 28 -20.42 -13.45 -4.36
N ILE A 29 -19.73 -14.61 -4.36
CA ILE A 29 -18.29 -14.67 -4.59
C ILE A 29 -17.96 -14.15 -5.98
N ASN A 30 -18.67 -14.62 -7.02
CA ASN A 30 -18.47 -14.19 -8.39
C ASN A 30 -18.65 -12.66 -8.53
N ASP A 31 -19.73 -12.13 -7.99
CA ASP A 31 -20.01 -10.69 -8.04
C ASP A 31 -18.91 -9.87 -7.37
N LYS A 32 -18.54 -10.20 -6.11
CA LYS A 32 -17.48 -9.48 -5.39
C LYS A 32 -16.13 -9.55 -6.09
N VAL A 33 -15.73 -10.72 -6.60
CA VAL A 33 -14.45 -10.88 -7.29
C VAL A 33 -14.44 -10.10 -8.60
N ARG A 34 -15.51 -10.13 -9.40
CA ARG A 34 -15.58 -9.39 -10.65
C ARG A 34 -15.53 -7.89 -10.44
N ARG A 35 -16.31 -7.35 -9.51
CA ARG A 35 -16.24 -5.92 -9.15
C ARG A 35 -14.85 -5.49 -8.72
N ALA A 36 -14.21 -6.23 -7.82
CA ALA A 36 -12.85 -5.92 -7.41
C ALA A 36 -11.84 -6.02 -8.56
N ALA A 37 -12.02 -7.00 -9.47
CA ALA A 37 -11.16 -7.14 -10.63
C ALA A 37 -11.36 -6.02 -11.67
N GLU A 38 -12.58 -5.51 -11.84
CA GLU A 38 -12.88 -4.34 -12.67
C GLU A 38 -12.23 -3.09 -12.10
N THR A 39 -12.41 -2.83 -10.81
CA THR A 39 -11.77 -1.69 -10.10
C THR A 39 -10.25 -1.71 -10.25
N LEU A 40 -9.63 -2.88 -10.23
CA LEU A 40 -8.18 -3.08 -10.36
C LEU A 40 -7.70 -3.21 -11.82
N GLY A 41 -8.59 -3.18 -12.81
CA GLY A 41 -8.24 -3.35 -14.22
C GLY A 41 -7.65 -4.72 -14.57
N ILE A 42 -8.02 -5.77 -13.82
CA ILE A 42 -7.52 -7.16 -14.01
C ILE A 42 -8.62 -8.15 -14.40
N ALA A 43 -9.81 -7.70 -14.72
CA ALA A 43 -10.92 -8.57 -15.12
C ALA A 43 -10.56 -9.56 -16.26
N PRO A 44 -9.80 -9.17 -17.32
CA PRO A 44 -9.38 -10.11 -18.37
C PRO A 44 -8.33 -11.14 -17.92
N LEU A 45 -7.81 -11.01 -16.71
CA LEU A 45 -6.72 -11.84 -16.19
C LEU A 45 -7.19 -12.87 -15.16
N LEU A 46 -8.48 -12.94 -14.85
CA LEU A 46 -9.03 -13.75 -13.77
C LEU A 46 -8.73 -15.26 -13.93
N ASP A 47 -8.64 -15.75 -15.15
CA ASP A 47 -8.36 -17.17 -15.42
C ASP A 47 -6.86 -17.49 -15.44
N LYS A 48 -5.98 -16.48 -15.41
CA LYS A 48 -4.53 -16.67 -15.43
C LYS A 48 -4.00 -17.08 -14.06
N ARG A 49 -2.97 -17.92 -14.06
CA ARG A 49 -2.21 -18.29 -12.86
C ARG A 49 -1.08 -17.29 -12.59
N PRO A 50 -0.58 -17.19 -11.35
CA PRO A 50 0.47 -16.21 -10.98
C PRO A 50 1.71 -16.23 -11.89
N ARG A 51 2.13 -17.40 -12.40
CA ARG A 51 3.27 -17.53 -13.33
C ARG A 51 3.05 -16.86 -14.70
N GLN A 52 1.80 -16.58 -15.06
CA GLN A 52 1.41 -15.97 -16.33
C GLN A 52 1.17 -14.46 -16.20
N LEU A 53 1.40 -13.90 -15.00
CA LEU A 53 1.15 -12.51 -14.67
C LEU A 53 2.48 -11.75 -14.48
N SER A 54 2.50 -10.47 -14.88
CA SER A 54 3.59 -9.56 -14.54
C SER A 54 3.65 -9.27 -13.04
N GLY A 55 4.73 -8.63 -12.57
CA GLY A 55 4.87 -8.22 -11.15
C GLY A 55 3.70 -7.38 -10.66
N GLY A 56 3.35 -6.32 -11.40
CA GLY A 56 2.23 -5.44 -11.07
C GLY A 56 0.87 -6.14 -11.16
N GLN A 57 0.68 -7.05 -12.13
CA GLN A 57 -0.54 -7.83 -12.21
C GLN A 57 -0.70 -8.76 -11.00
N ARG A 58 0.38 -9.42 -10.56
CA ARG A 58 0.36 -10.22 -9.31
C ARG A 58 0.00 -9.38 -8.10
N GLN A 59 0.55 -8.17 -8.02
CA GLN A 59 0.25 -7.25 -6.92
C GLN A 59 -1.22 -6.83 -6.92
N ARG A 60 -1.79 -6.49 -8.08
CA ARG A 60 -3.22 -6.17 -8.20
C ARG A 60 -4.10 -7.35 -7.78
N VAL A 61 -3.73 -8.58 -8.11
CA VAL A 61 -4.44 -9.77 -7.59
C VAL A 61 -4.34 -9.86 -6.07
N ALA A 62 -3.17 -9.57 -5.47
CA ALA A 62 -3.00 -9.56 -4.03
C ALA A 62 -3.84 -8.46 -3.35
N LEU A 63 -3.91 -7.25 -3.93
CA LEU A 63 -4.82 -6.19 -3.49
C LEU A 63 -6.29 -6.65 -3.59
N GLY A 64 -6.66 -7.28 -4.69
CA GLY A 64 -7.99 -7.85 -4.90
C GLY A 64 -8.40 -8.85 -3.81
N ARG A 65 -7.47 -9.70 -3.36
CA ARG A 65 -7.69 -10.59 -2.21
C ARG A 65 -8.04 -9.86 -0.91
N ALA A 66 -7.49 -8.67 -0.71
CA ALA A 66 -7.82 -7.85 0.44
C ALA A 66 -9.18 -7.16 0.27
N ILE A 67 -9.42 -6.56 -0.90
CA ILE A 67 -10.63 -5.78 -1.21
C ILE A 67 -11.90 -6.63 -1.14
N VAL A 68 -11.90 -7.84 -1.72
CA VAL A 68 -13.09 -8.70 -1.75
C VAL A 68 -13.62 -9.08 -0.38
N ARG A 69 -12.77 -8.96 0.66
CA ARG A 69 -13.13 -9.26 2.06
C ARG A 69 -13.94 -8.16 2.71
N ASP A 70 -13.99 -6.98 2.08
CA ASP A 70 -14.67 -5.79 2.61
C ASP A 70 -14.24 -5.47 4.05
N PRO A 71 -12.95 -5.21 4.29
CA PRO A 71 -12.42 -5.04 5.63
C PRO A 71 -12.71 -3.63 6.17
N GLN A 72 -12.84 -3.50 7.48
CA GLN A 72 -12.93 -2.20 8.15
C GLN A 72 -11.60 -1.44 8.15
N CYS A 73 -10.48 -2.16 8.03
CA CYS A 73 -9.15 -1.58 7.98
C CYS A 73 -8.23 -2.43 7.10
N PHE A 74 -7.48 -1.78 6.21
CA PHE A 74 -6.41 -2.40 5.44
C PHE A 74 -5.08 -2.27 6.19
N LEU A 75 -4.30 -3.34 6.19
CA LEU A 75 -2.94 -3.37 6.73
C LEU A 75 -1.98 -3.73 5.59
N PHE A 76 -1.16 -2.76 5.17
CA PHE A 76 -0.14 -2.95 4.15
C PHE A 76 1.25 -2.87 4.79
N ASP A 77 2.00 -3.95 4.66
CA ASP A 77 3.38 -4.05 5.14
C ASP A 77 4.33 -4.05 3.94
N GLU A 78 4.95 -2.91 3.67
CA GLU A 78 5.86 -2.65 2.56
C GLU A 78 5.36 -3.19 1.19
N PRO A 79 4.15 -2.87 0.75
CA PRO A 79 3.54 -3.54 -0.39
C PRO A 79 4.25 -3.26 -1.73
N LEU A 80 5.04 -2.19 -1.84
CA LEU A 80 5.71 -1.77 -3.07
C LEU A 80 7.22 -2.05 -3.09
N SER A 81 7.80 -2.61 -2.02
CA SER A 81 9.25 -2.79 -1.85
C SER A 81 9.92 -3.62 -2.95
N ASN A 82 9.21 -4.59 -3.53
CA ASN A 82 9.75 -5.52 -4.54
C ASN A 82 9.47 -5.11 -5.99
N LEU A 83 9.04 -3.86 -6.22
CA LEU A 83 8.75 -3.34 -7.54
C LEU A 83 9.90 -2.49 -8.09
N ASP A 84 10.10 -2.53 -9.40
CA ASP A 84 10.94 -1.55 -10.08
C ASP A 84 10.38 -0.12 -9.94
N ALA A 85 11.22 0.89 -10.18
CA ALA A 85 10.87 2.29 -9.93
C ALA A 85 9.63 2.75 -10.73
N LYS A 86 9.51 2.35 -12.00
CA LYS A 86 8.38 2.74 -12.85
C LYS A 86 7.09 2.15 -12.34
N LEU A 87 7.09 0.85 -12.09
CA LEU A 87 5.91 0.13 -11.60
C LEU A 87 5.50 0.61 -10.19
N ARG A 88 6.47 1.00 -9.34
CA ARG A 88 6.21 1.56 -8.02
C ARG A 88 5.41 2.87 -8.11
N VAL A 89 5.77 3.77 -9.02
CA VAL A 89 5.02 5.02 -9.24
C VAL A 89 3.60 4.74 -9.70
N GLU A 90 3.41 3.82 -10.67
CA GLU A 90 2.09 3.44 -11.16
C GLU A 90 1.22 2.84 -10.03
N MET A 91 1.79 1.92 -9.25
CA MET A 91 1.07 1.26 -8.16
C MET A 91 0.79 2.17 -6.97
N ARG A 92 1.64 3.16 -6.70
CA ARG A 92 1.39 4.20 -5.69
C ARG A 92 0.13 5.01 -6.05
N ALA A 93 0.04 5.46 -7.30
CA ALA A 93 -1.14 6.18 -7.79
C ALA A 93 -2.42 5.32 -7.68
N GLU A 94 -2.31 4.03 -8.01
CA GLU A 94 -3.42 3.08 -7.92
C GLU A 94 -3.89 2.85 -6.48
N ILE A 95 -2.96 2.67 -5.53
CA ILE A 95 -3.29 2.52 -4.10
C ILE A 95 -3.96 3.79 -3.57
N LYS A 96 -3.47 4.99 -3.93
CA LYS A 96 -4.11 6.26 -3.52
C LYS A 96 -5.53 6.38 -4.07
N ARG A 97 -5.74 6.05 -5.35
CA ARG A 97 -7.05 6.03 -5.98
C ARG A 97 -8.01 5.08 -5.24
N LEU A 98 -7.57 3.85 -5.00
CA LEU A 98 -8.35 2.84 -4.28
C LEU A 98 -8.70 3.28 -2.85
N HIS A 99 -7.74 3.88 -2.13
CA HIS A 99 -7.99 4.41 -0.79
C HIS A 99 -9.11 5.46 -0.80
N LEU A 100 -9.09 6.38 -1.76
CA LEU A 100 -10.13 7.41 -1.90
C LEU A 100 -11.49 6.81 -2.30
N GLU A 101 -11.50 5.82 -3.19
CA GLU A 101 -12.75 5.17 -3.64
C GLU A 101 -13.40 4.31 -2.54
N LEU A 102 -12.59 3.58 -1.78
CA LEU A 102 -13.08 2.67 -0.75
C LEU A 102 -13.43 3.38 0.56
N GLY A 103 -12.85 4.55 0.84
CA GLY A 103 -13.07 5.32 2.07
C GLY A 103 -12.73 4.57 3.36
N SER A 104 -11.96 3.49 3.27
CA SER A 104 -11.64 2.61 4.39
C SER A 104 -10.34 3.05 5.07
N THR A 105 -10.26 2.87 6.39
CA THR A 105 -9.02 3.11 7.13
C THR A 105 -7.89 2.22 6.60
N THR A 106 -6.73 2.80 6.40
CA THR A 106 -5.55 2.07 5.93
C THR A 106 -4.35 2.36 6.84
N VAL A 107 -3.71 1.31 7.33
CA VAL A 107 -2.39 1.38 7.98
C VAL A 107 -1.37 0.89 6.95
N TYR A 108 -0.41 1.75 6.62
CA TYR A 108 0.57 1.50 5.59
C TYR A 108 1.98 1.64 6.16
N VAL A 109 2.76 0.55 6.14
CA VAL A 109 4.15 0.55 6.57
C VAL A 109 5.04 0.68 5.35
N THR A 110 5.99 1.59 5.38
CA THR A 110 6.97 1.79 4.33
C THR A 110 8.26 2.39 4.89
N HIS A 111 9.37 2.12 4.22
CA HIS A 111 10.64 2.82 4.41
C HIS A 111 10.87 3.90 3.32
N ASP A 112 9.97 4.00 2.35
CA ASP A 112 10.03 4.98 1.26
C ASP A 112 9.33 6.27 1.68
N GLN A 113 10.09 7.38 1.72
CA GLN A 113 9.60 8.70 2.12
C GLN A 113 8.53 9.25 1.17
N GLU A 114 8.69 9.00 -0.14
CA GLU A 114 7.73 9.47 -1.13
C GLU A 114 6.38 8.75 -0.99
N GLU A 115 6.40 7.46 -0.64
CA GLU A 115 5.18 6.72 -0.32
C GLU A 115 4.47 7.31 0.91
N ALA A 116 5.23 7.55 1.99
CA ALA A 116 4.67 8.11 3.22
C ALA A 116 4.01 9.48 3.00
N ILE A 117 4.68 10.37 2.25
CA ILE A 117 4.17 11.72 1.98
C ILE A 117 2.97 11.73 1.02
N THR A 118 3.00 10.87 -0.01
CA THR A 118 1.97 10.91 -1.06
C THR A 118 0.71 10.11 -0.71
N LEU A 119 0.87 9.01 0.02
CA LEU A 119 -0.24 8.13 0.36
C LEU A 119 -0.91 8.53 1.67
N GLY A 120 -0.12 8.93 2.69
CA GLY A 120 -0.60 9.13 4.04
C GLY A 120 -1.40 10.43 4.24
N ASP A 121 -2.52 10.34 4.94
CA ASP A 121 -3.20 11.51 5.51
C ASP A 121 -2.53 11.91 6.84
N ARG A 122 -1.98 10.93 7.55
CA ARG A 122 -1.10 11.07 8.71
C ARG A 122 0.11 10.16 8.58
N VAL A 123 1.27 10.68 8.92
CA VAL A 123 2.54 9.96 8.89
C VAL A 123 3.05 9.80 10.32
N VAL A 124 3.49 8.60 10.66
CA VAL A 124 4.14 8.28 11.93
C VAL A 124 5.60 7.95 11.65
N VAL A 125 6.51 8.80 12.10
CA VAL A 125 7.95 8.57 11.99
C VAL A 125 8.42 7.81 13.23
N MET A 126 8.97 6.62 13.01
CA MET A 126 9.42 5.72 14.06
C MET A 126 10.91 5.42 13.93
N LYS A 127 11.58 5.25 15.06
CA LYS A 127 12.95 4.76 15.16
C LYS A 127 13.12 3.97 16.46
N ASP A 128 13.79 2.85 16.38
CA ASP A 128 14.12 1.98 17.54
C ASP A 128 12.88 1.64 18.41
N GLY A 129 11.71 1.43 17.75
CA GLY A 129 10.45 1.13 18.43
C GLY A 129 9.74 2.33 19.04
N VAL A 130 10.29 3.55 18.92
CA VAL A 130 9.75 4.79 19.50
C VAL A 130 9.15 5.68 18.41
N VAL A 131 7.97 6.24 18.68
CA VAL A 131 7.35 7.25 17.82
C VAL A 131 8.03 8.61 18.09
N HIS A 132 8.65 9.17 17.05
CA HIS A 132 9.31 10.49 17.10
C HIS A 132 8.37 11.63 16.74
N GLN A 133 7.50 11.41 15.77
CA GLN A 133 6.46 12.37 15.37
C GLN A 133 5.28 11.67 14.70
N CYS A 134 4.08 12.21 14.90
CA CYS A 134 2.87 11.79 14.23
C CYS A 134 2.06 13.03 13.84
N ALA A 135 2.02 13.35 12.53
CA ALA A 135 1.31 14.52 12.02
C ALA A 135 0.98 14.35 10.52
N GLY A 136 0.36 15.35 9.92
CA GLY A 136 0.19 15.43 8.46
C GLY A 136 1.55 15.53 7.74
N PRO A 137 1.66 15.05 6.50
CA PRO A 137 2.92 15.06 5.74
C PRO A 137 3.61 16.43 5.66
N LEU A 138 2.86 17.48 5.35
CA LEU A 138 3.39 18.85 5.26
C LEU A 138 3.85 19.38 6.62
N GLU A 139 3.17 19.03 7.70
CA GLU A 139 3.56 19.44 9.04
C GLU A 139 4.88 18.80 9.46
N ILE A 140 5.06 17.50 9.20
CA ILE A 140 6.32 16.80 9.48
C ILE A 140 7.47 17.40 8.67
N TYR A 141 7.22 17.76 7.42
CA TYR A 141 8.23 18.39 6.57
C TYR A 141 8.62 19.80 7.04
N HIS A 142 7.64 20.65 7.38
CA HIS A 142 7.90 22.04 7.74
C HIS A 142 8.26 22.25 9.22
N ARG A 143 7.83 21.34 10.10
CA ARG A 143 7.99 21.46 11.58
C ARG A 143 8.44 20.12 12.17
N PRO A 144 9.62 19.61 11.78
CA PRO A 144 10.15 18.39 12.36
C PRO A 144 10.47 18.60 13.85
N THR A 145 10.05 17.67 14.69
CA THR A 145 10.22 17.76 16.16
C THR A 145 11.67 17.57 16.62
N ASN A 146 12.49 16.94 15.80
CA ASN A 146 13.90 16.70 16.12
C ASN A 146 14.74 16.46 14.85
N ARG A 147 16.07 16.46 15.04
CA ARG A 147 17.04 16.29 13.95
C ARG A 147 16.87 15.00 13.17
N PHE A 148 16.43 13.90 13.81
CA PHE A 148 16.21 12.64 13.13
C PHE A 148 15.03 12.77 12.13
N VAL A 149 13.90 13.31 12.57
CA VAL A 149 12.74 13.54 11.69
C VAL A 149 13.10 14.49 10.54
N ALA A 150 13.82 15.57 10.84
CA ALA A 150 14.27 16.55 9.84
C ALA A 150 15.18 15.94 8.77
N GLY A 151 16.06 15.01 9.15
CA GLY A 151 16.96 14.33 8.21
C GLY A 151 16.33 13.11 7.52
N PHE A 152 15.20 12.64 8.05
CA PHE A 152 14.52 11.47 7.49
C PHE A 152 13.65 11.84 6.27
N LEU A 153 13.06 13.03 6.23
CA LEU A 153 12.17 13.47 5.17
C LEU A 153 12.82 14.50 4.25
N GLY A 154 12.71 14.26 2.95
CA GLY A 154 13.16 15.18 1.91
C GLY A 154 14.24 14.60 1.01
N THR A 155 14.12 14.90 -0.30
CA THR A 155 15.12 14.59 -1.32
C THR A 155 15.43 15.85 -2.09
N PRO A 156 16.62 16.48 -1.88
CA PRO A 156 17.70 16.09 -0.96
C PRO A 156 17.32 16.27 0.53
N PRO A 157 18.00 15.57 1.47
CA PRO A 157 17.75 15.71 2.90
C PRO A 157 18.14 17.12 3.40
N MET A 158 17.56 17.55 4.54
CA MET A 158 17.88 18.83 5.16
C MET A 158 19.37 18.95 5.48
N ASN A 159 19.92 20.13 5.22
CA ASN A 159 21.27 20.47 5.65
C ASN A 159 21.27 20.86 7.14
N PHE A 160 22.29 20.40 7.88
CA PHE A 160 22.47 20.72 9.28
C PHE A 160 23.80 21.44 9.47
N PHE A 161 23.73 22.65 10.03
CA PHE A 161 24.91 23.44 10.39
C PHE A 161 25.01 23.53 11.91
N ALA A 162 26.18 23.21 12.44
CA ALA A 162 26.48 23.47 13.84
C ALA A 162 26.86 24.94 14.00
N GLY A 163 26.19 25.64 14.89
CA GLY A 163 26.45 27.07 15.14
C GLY A 163 25.92 27.52 16.49
N ARG A 164 26.34 28.71 16.93
CA ARG A 164 25.82 29.38 18.11
C ARG A 164 25.07 30.62 17.64
N LEU A 165 23.83 30.79 18.10
CA LEU A 165 23.11 32.06 17.94
C LEU A 165 23.81 33.11 18.79
N ILE A 166 24.12 34.23 18.16
CA ILE A 166 24.64 35.44 18.85
C ILE A 166 23.53 36.47 18.64
N ASP A 167 22.97 36.96 19.74
CA ASP A 167 21.99 38.07 19.77
C ASP A 167 22.67 39.39 19.39
#